data_2b5d03a81f73c39bef57294768593683
#
_entry.id   2b5d03a81f73c39bef57294768593683
#
_cell.length_a   1.000
_cell.length_b   1.000
_cell.length_c   1.000
_cell.angle_alpha   90.00
_cell.angle_beta   90.00
_cell.angle_gamma   90.00
#
_symmetry.space_group_name_H-M   'P 1'
#
loop_
_entity.id
_entity.type
_entity.pdbx_description
1 polymer ?
#
loop_
_entity_poly.entity_id
_entity_poly.type
_entity_poly.pdbx_seq_one_letter_code
_entity_poly.pdbx_strand_id
1 'polypeptide(L)'
;MAVYDAQLNNDARATRQYTDLDLFFGRKSSDSDIQKVTDIQAVKRSIRNLVQLNTYEKPFHPEISGGVREMLFEPMSPITAAMIARKVEDVIENFEPRARLVSVRSLPDLDRNAYEVSVEFYVVNAPTELVDLSIMLERIR
;
A
#
# COMPACT_ATOMS: atom_id res chain seq x y z
N MET A 1 -44.08 10.18 27.01
CA MET A 1 -43.57 10.68 25.74
C MET A 1 -42.07 10.43 25.75
N ALA A 2 -41.57 9.49 24.96
CA ALA A 2 -40.13 9.21 24.85
C ALA A 2 -39.52 10.32 23.99
N VAL A 3 -38.67 11.14 24.58
CA VAL A 3 -37.85 12.12 23.85
C VAL A 3 -36.83 11.34 23.04
N TYR A 4 -36.97 11.32 21.73
CA TYR A 4 -36.02 10.71 20.83
C TYR A 4 -34.78 11.62 20.77
N ASP A 5 -33.73 11.23 21.48
CA ASP A 5 -32.46 11.95 21.49
C ASP A 5 -31.65 11.57 20.23
N ALA A 6 -31.74 12.39 19.20
CA ALA A 6 -31.03 12.20 17.95
C ALA A 6 -29.49 12.34 18.08
N GLN A 7 -28.99 12.81 19.23
CA GLN A 7 -27.56 12.99 19.47
C GLN A 7 -26.87 11.67 19.87
N LEU A 8 -27.61 10.72 20.46
CA LEU A 8 -27.06 9.40 20.84
C LEU A 8 -26.68 8.50 19.64
N ASN A 9 -27.17 8.80 18.45
CA ASN A 9 -26.86 8.03 17.24
C ASN A 9 -25.62 8.51 16.46
N ASN A 10 -25.00 9.61 16.84
CA ASN A 10 -23.80 10.10 16.14
C ASN A 10 -22.51 9.40 16.59
N ASP A 11 -22.45 8.85 17.81
CA ASP A 11 -21.28 8.14 18.30
C ASP A 11 -21.19 6.69 17.81
N ALA A 12 -22.25 6.17 17.20
CA ALA A 12 -22.33 4.79 16.72
C ALA A 12 -22.08 4.62 15.21
N ARG A 13 -21.67 5.64 14.49
CA ARG A 13 -21.02 5.43 13.19
C ARG A 13 -19.63 4.89 13.43
N ALA A 14 -19.56 3.58 13.70
CA ALA A 14 -18.32 2.85 13.70
C ALA A 14 -17.53 3.25 12.46
N THR A 15 -16.43 3.94 12.65
CA THR A 15 -15.49 4.29 11.57
C THR A 15 -15.23 3.00 10.83
N ARG A 16 -15.55 2.94 9.54
CA ARG A 16 -15.48 1.72 8.75
C ARG A 16 -14.02 1.25 8.79
N GLN A 17 -13.76 0.20 9.55
CA GLN A 17 -12.43 -0.35 9.71
C GLN A 17 -12.06 -1.13 8.45
N TYR A 18 -10.90 -0.82 7.86
CA TYR A 18 -10.35 -1.63 6.80
C TYR A 18 -9.71 -2.87 7.39
N THR A 19 -10.10 -4.03 6.89
CA THR A 19 -9.62 -5.32 7.40
C THR A 19 -9.21 -6.20 6.23
N ASP A 20 -7.94 -6.60 6.20
CA ASP A 20 -7.37 -7.51 5.21
C ASP A 20 -6.83 -8.78 5.91
N LEU A 21 -6.63 -9.85 5.15
CA LEU A 21 -5.99 -11.04 5.66
C LEU A 21 -4.47 -10.87 5.73
N ASP A 22 -3.86 -11.46 6.76
CA ASP A 22 -2.40 -11.52 6.83
C ASP A 22 -1.86 -12.54 5.82
N LEU A 23 -1.21 -12.07 4.75
CA LEU A 23 -0.64 -12.91 3.71
C LEU A 23 0.58 -13.73 4.15
N PHE A 24 1.12 -13.47 5.34
CA PHE A 24 2.11 -14.34 5.96
C PHE A 24 1.48 -15.54 6.67
N PHE A 25 0.14 -15.64 6.65
CA PHE A 25 -0.63 -16.72 7.27
C PHE A 25 -0.32 -16.95 8.75
N GLY A 26 0.02 -15.87 9.47
CA GLY A 26 0.18 -15.90 10.91
C GLY A 26 -1.12 -16.39 11.57
N ARG A 27 -1.00 -17.35 12.50
CA ARG A 27 -2.15 -17.89 13.24
C ARG A 27 -2.41 -17.07 14.50
N LYS A 28 -3.67 -16.80 14.78
CA LYS A 28 -4.09 -16.31 16.09
C LYS A 28 -3.93 -17.42 17.12
N SER A 29 -3.41 -17.05 18.29
CA SER A 29 -3.27 -18.03 19.40
C SER A 29 -4.60 -18.46 20.02
N SER A 30 -5.67 -17.65 19.87
CA SER A 30 -6.98 -17.93 20.46
C SER A 30 -7.82 -18.95 19.66
N ASP A 31 -7.87 -18.76 18.32
CA ASP A 31 -8.86 -19.47 17.48
C ASP A 31 -8.20 -20.35 16.42
N SER A 32 -6.87 -20.34 16.35
CA SER A 32 -6.10 -21.00 15.28
C SER A 32 -6.46 -20.53 13.85
N ASP A 33 -7.22 -19.45 13.74
CA ASP A 33 -7.61 -18.81 12.48
C ASP A 33 -6.52 -17.87 11.98
N ILE A 34 -6.61 -17.47 10.71
CA ILE A 34 -5.65 -16.55 10.08
C ILE A 34 -5.74 -15.17 10.75
N GLN A 35 -4.57 -14.59 11.02
CA GLN A 35 -4.49 -13.23 11.57
C GLN A 35 -5.02 -12.22 10.57
N LYS A 36 -5.81 -11.27 11.05
CA LYS A 36 -6.30 -10.12 10.29
C LYS A 36 -5.40 -8.92 10.54
N VAL A 37 -5.23 -8.12 9.50
CA VAL A 37 -4.51 -6.83 9.55
C VAL A 37 -5.52 -5.73 9.33
N THR A 38 -5.42 -4.67 10.14
CA THR A 38 -6.44 -3.62 10.13
C THR A 38 -5.86 -2.25 9.77
N ASP A 39 -6.72 -1.39 9.22
CA ASP A 39 -6.51 0.04 8.96
C ASP A 39 -5.18 0.35 8.25
N ILE A 40 -4.32 1.15 8.88
CA ILE A 40 -3.04 1.61 8.31
C ILE A 40 -2.16 0.44 7.87
N GLN A 41 -2.09 -0.63 8.66
CA GLN A 41 -1.27 -1.79 8.33
C GLN A 41 -1.83 -2.57 7.13
N ALA A 42 -3.15 -2.63 7.00
CA ALA A 42 -3.80 -3.24 5.85
C ALA A 42 -3.44 -2.48 4.56
N VAL A 43 -3.57 -1.14 4.58
CA VAL A 43 -3.25 -0.30 3.42
C VAL A 43 -1.75 -0.34 3.09
N LYS A 44 -0.86 -0.28 4.09
CA LYS A 44 0.60 -0.43 3.88
C LYS A 44 0.95 -1.74 3.17
N ARG A 45 0.36 -2.85 3.60
CA ARG A 45 0.60 -4.15 2.97
C ARG A 45 0.05 -4.22 1.56
N SER A 46 -1.14 -3.67 1.34
CA SER A 46 -1.75 -3.59 0.01
C SER A 46 -0.86 -2.82 -0.97
N ILE A 47 -0.39 -1.62 -0.59
CA ILE A 47 0.51 -0.81 -1.42
C ILE A 47 1.80 -1.58 -1.72
N ARG A 48 2.43 -2.21 -0.71
CA ARG A 48 3.64 -3.01 -0.92
C ARG A 48 3.41 -4.13 -1.93
N ASN A 49 2.30 -4.85 -1.82
CA ASN A 49 1.96 -5.93 -2.73
C ASN A 49 1.71 -5.42 -4.15
N LEU A 50 0.99 -4.28 -4.30
CA LEU A 50 0.73 -3.66 -5.61
C LEU A 50 2.02 -3.25 -6.32
N VAL A 51 2.96 -2.64 -5.60
CA VAL A 51 4.25 -2.22 -6.15
C VAL A 51 5.10 -3.41 -6.61
N GLN A 52 5.01 -4.53 -5.89
CA GLN A 52 5.78 -5.76 -6.20
C GLN A 52 5.11 -6.67 -7.22
N LEU A 53 3.84 -6.42 -7.56
CA LEU A 53 3.07 -7.25 -8.47
C LEU A 53 3.56 -7.08 -9.92
N ASN A 54 3.86 -8.20 -10.57
CA ASN A 54 4.25 -8.20 -11.98
C ASN A 54 3.03 -8.09 -12.90
N THR A 55 3.27 -7.66 -14.13
CA THR A 55 2.26 -7.66 -15.19
C THR A 55 1.76 -9.08 -15.44
N TYR A 56 0.44 -9.26 -15.55
CA TYR A 56 -0.25 -10.54 -15.73
C TYR A 56 -0.12 -11.56 -14.57
N GLU A 57 0.41 -11.18 -13.42
CA GLU A 57 0.56 -12.09 -12.28
C GLU A 57 -0.76 -12.34 -11.54
N LYS A 58 -1.67 -11.35 -11.52
CA LYS A 58 -2.94 -11.47 -10.84
C LYS A 58 -3.97 -12.20 -11.70
N PRO A 59 -4.48 -13.38 -11.26
CA PRO A 59 -5.52 -14.11 -11.98
C PRO A 59 -6.78 -13.26 -12.14
N PHE A 60 -7.40 -13.32 -13.33
CA PHE A 60 -8.63 -12.61 -13.71
C PHE A 60 -8.55 -11.08 -13.80
N HIS A 61 -7.45 -10.47 -13.34
CA HIS A 61 -7.22 -9.04 -13.37
C HIS A 61 -5.80 -8.71 -13.84
N PRO A 62 -5.46 -9.03 -15.10
CA PRO A 62 -4.10 -8.83 -15.65
C PRO A 62 -3.71 -7.36 -15.75
N GLU A 63 -4.69 -6.46 -15.74
CA GLU A 63 -4.51 -5.01 -15.78
C GLU A 63 -3.91 -4.44 -14.47
N ILE A 64 -4.04 -5.17 -13.35
CA ILE A 64 -3.52 -4.72 -12.06
C ILE A 64 -2.03 -5.06 -11.98
N SER A 65 -1.22 -4.13 -12.39
CA SER A 65 0.24 -4.24 -12.24
C SER A 65 0.90 -2.86 -12.21
N GLY A 66 2.05 -2.79 -11.52
CA GLY A 66 2.87 -1.59 -11.49
C GLY A 66 3.84 -1.47 -12.65
N GLY A 67 4.20 -2.59 -13.26
CA GLY A 67 5.32 -2.64 -14.20
C GLY A 67 6.63 -2.09 -13.59
N VAL A 68 6.70 -2.01 -12.26
CA VAL A 68 7.85 -1.45 -11.54
C VAL A 68 9.05 -2.37 -11.65
N ARG A 69 8.83 -3.69 -11.58
CA ARG A 69 9.91 -4.67 -11.69
C ARG A 69 10.59 -4.68 -13.06
N GLU A 70 9.88 -4.31 -14.11
CA GLU A 70 10.45 -4.17 -15.45
C GLU A 70 11.53 -3.08 -15.49
N MET A 71 11.32 -1.99 -14.73
CA MET A 71 12.30 -0.90 -14.62
C MET A 71 13.58 -1.30 -13.87
N LEU A 72 13.55 -2.37 -13.07
CA LEU A 72 14.73 -2.85 -12.35
C LEU A 72 15.78 -3.51 -13.26
N PHE A 73 15.43 -3.81 -14.51
CA PHE A 73 16.38 -4.29 -15.51
C PHE A 73 17.13 -3.15 -16.21
N GLU A 74 16.61 -1.92 -16.13
CA GLU A 74 17.25 -0.75 -16.72
C GLU A 74 18.52 -0.33 -15.94
N PRO A 75 19.46 0.38 -16.58
CA PRO A 75 20.63 0.90 -15.88
C PRO A 75 20.25 1.77 -14.68
N MET A 76 20.99 1.63 -13.58
CA MET A 76 20.78 2.48 -12.42
C MET A 76 21.12 3.94 -12.75
N SER A 77 20.10 4.78 -12.70
CA SER A 77 20.24 6.20 -12.97
C SER A 77 19.18 7.01 -12.21
N PRO A 78 19.40 8.30 -11.97
CA PRO A 78 18.37 9.19 -11.42
C PRO A 78 17.11 9.26 -12.29
N ILE A 79 17.27 9.09 -13.61
CA ILE A 79 16.14 9.09 -14.55
C ILE A 79 15.28 7.83 -14.32
N THR A 80 15.90 6.66 -14.23
CA THR A 80 15.19 5.40 -13.93
C THR A 80 14.51 5.48 -12.58
N ALA A 81 15.15 6.09 -11.56
CA ALA A 81 14.53 6.32 -10.25
C ALA A 81 13.27 7.17 -10.36
N ALA A 82 13.31 8.27 -11.11
CA ALA A 82 12.14 9.12 -11.34
C ALA A 82 11.01 8.38 -12.08
N MET A 83 11.35 7.53 -13.04
CA MET A 83 10.37 6.70 -13.76
C MET A 83 9.73 5.65 -12.82
N ILE A 84 10.50 5.04 -11.92
CA ILE A 84 9.99 4.13 -10.89
C ILE A 84 9.01 4.87 -9.98
N ALA A 85 9.38 6.06 -9.47
CA ALA A 85 8.50 6.84 -8.61
C ALA A 85 7.16 7.13 -9.29
N ARG A 86 7.18 7.55 -10.56
CA ARG A 86 5.95 7.84 -11.33
C ARG A 86 5.08 6.60 -11.54
N LYS A 87 5.69 5.45 -11.86
CA LYS A 87 4.94 4.19 -11.98
C LYS A 87 4.30 3.77 -10.66
N VAL A 88 4.98 3.98 -9.54
CA VAL A 88 4.42 3.70 -8.21
C VAL A 88 3.26 4.64 -7.88
N GLU A 89 3.35 5.93 -8.23
CA GLU A 89 2.23 6.88 -8.12
C GLU A 89 1.01 6.37 -8.90
N ASP A 90 1.19 6.09 -10.19
CA ASP A 90 0.10 5.64 -11.08
C ASP A 90 -0.59 4.39 -10.54
N VAL A 91 0.18 3.43 -10.00
CA VAL A 91 -0.37 2.18 -9.44
C VAL A 91 -1.19 2.43 -8.18
N ILE A 92 -0.69 3.25 -7.27
CA ILE A 92 -1.39 3.53 -6.01
C ILE A 92 -2.67 4.31 -6.29
N GLU A 93 -2.63 5.33 -7.14
CA GLU A 93 -3.79 6.14 -7.48
C GLU A 93 -4.89 5.32 -8.17
N ASN A 94 -4.51 4.39 -9.05
CA ASN A 94 -5.47 3.59 -9.82
C ASN A 94 -6.03 2.40 -9.03
N PHE A 95 -5.23 1.77 -8.16
CA PHE A 95 -5.59 0.47 -7.58
C PHE A 95 -5.71 0.45 -6.06
N GLU A 96 -5.37 1.55 -5.34
CA GLU A 96 -5.54 1.63 -3.89
C GLU A 96 -6.36 2.86 -3.46
N PRO A 97 -7.68 2.82 -3.64
CA PRO A 97 -8.56 3.96 -3.34
C PRO A 97 -8.65 4.31 -1.85
N ARG A 98 -8.15 3.45 -0.95
CA ARG A 98 -8.10 3.69 0.50
C ARG A 98 -6.95 4.61 0.91
N ALA A 99 -5.96 4.79 0.02
CA ALA A 99 -4.82 5.65 0.24
C ALA A 99 -4.98 6.97 -0.54
N ARG A 100 -4.77 8.09 0.12
CA ARG A 100 -4.61 9.40 -0.51
C ARG A 100 -3.13 9.71 -0.58
N LEU A 101 -2.55 9.61 -1.76
CA LEU A 101 -1.13 9.83 -1.99
C LEU A 101 -0.74 11.30 -1.73
N VAL A 102 0.40 11.50 -1.10
CA VAL A 102 1.02 12.81 -0.86
C VAL A 102 2.27 12.96 -1.69
N SER A 103 3.20 12.03 -1.55
CA SER A 103 4.45 12.04 -2.32
C SER A 103 5.01 10.64 -2.50
N VAL A 104 5.70 10.42 -3.62
CA VAL A 104 6.54 9.24 -3.85
C VAL A 104 7.93 9.71 -4.23
N ARG A 105 8.94 9.12 -3.61
CA ARG A 105 10.35 9.38 -3.91
C ARG A 105 11.05 8.05 -4.13
N SER A 106 11.91 8.01 -5.12
CA SER A 106 12.76 6.86 -5.39
C SER A 106 14.22 7.31 -5.46
N LEU A 107 15.07 6.67 -4.68
CA LEU A 107 16.49 6.95 -4.64
C LEU A 107 17.28 5.69 -4.99
N PRO A 108 18.29 5.78 -5.89
CA PRO A 108 19.14 4.65 -6.19
C PRO A 108 20.16 4.43 -5.05
N ASP A 109 20.22 3.21 -4.53
CA ASP A 109 21.23 2.72 -3.60
C ASP A 109 22.25 1.87 -4.38
N LEU A 110 23.38 2.46 -4.72
CA LEU A 110 24.43 1.81 -5.51
C LEU A 110 25.12 0.68 -4.75
N ASP A 111 25.22 0.81 -3.42
CA ASP A 111 25.91 -0.17 -2.59
C ASP A 111 25.14 -1.49 -2.51
N ARG A 112 23.81 -1.38 -2.44
CA ARG A 112 22.90 -2.53 -2.38
C ARG A 112 22.38 -2.96 -3.74
N ASN A 113 22.72 -2.24 -4.80
CA ASN A 113 22.17 -2.46 -6.13
C ASN A 113 20.61 -2.49 -6.12
N ALA A 114 20.01 -1.52 -5.43
CA ALA A 114 18.59 -1.44 -5.18
C ALA A 114 18.07 -0.01 -5.34
N TYR A 115 16.76 0.15 -5.41
CA TYR A 115 16.09 1.44 -5.27
C TYR A 115 15.31 1.46 -3.96
N GLU A 116 15.52 2.50 -3.16
CA GLU A 116 14.68 2.79 -2.01
C GLU A 116 13.52 3.67 -2.45
N VAL A 117 12.31 3.17 -2.32
CA VAL A 117 11.08 3.90 -2.65
C VAL A 117 10.36 4.26 -1.37
N SER A 118 10.24 5.57 -1.11
CA SER A 118 9.48 6.11 0.02
C SER A 118 8.15 6.65 -0.48
N VAL A 119 7.06 6.18 0.12
CA VAL A 119 5.68 6.56 -0.20
C VAL A 119 5.04 7.20 1.02
N GLU A 120 4.60 8.45 0.88
CA GLU A 120 3.86 9.19 1.91
C GLU A 120 2.39 9.29 1.50
N PHE A 121 1.49 8.91 2.39
CA PHE A 121 0.05 8.91 2.11
C PHE A 121 -0.79 9.07 3.38
N TYR A 122 -2.06 9.45 3.21
CA TYR A 122 -3.08 9.40 4.25
C TYR A 122 -4.02 8.23 4.00
N VAL A 123 -4.47 7.57 5.06
CA VAL A 123 -5.56 6.60 4.97
C VAL A 123 -6.89 7.32 5.05
N VAL A 124 -7.81 7.04 4.13
CA VAL A 124 -9.09 7.77 4.02
C VAL A 124 -9.89 7.76 5.32
N ASN A 125 -9.83 6.67 6.10
CA ASN A 125 -10.52 6.56 7.39
C ASN A 125 -9.76 7.22 8.56
N ALA A 126 -8.49 7.56 8.38
CA ALA A 126 -7.64 8.20 9.39
C ALA A 126 -6.83 9.35 8.75
N PRO A 127 -7.48 10.41 8.25
CA PRO A 127 -6.83 11.45 7.45
C PRO A 127 -5.92 12.38 8.28
N THR A 128 -5.87 12.22 9.58
CA THR A 128 -5.05 13.03 10.49
C THR A 128 -3.63 12.52 10.64
N GLU A 129 -3.37 11.26 10.29
CA GLU A 129 -2.06 10.63 10.43
C GLU A 129 -1.40 10.47 9.06
N LEU A 130 -0.27 11.17 8.86
CA LEU A 130 0.59 10.95 7.70
C LEU A 130 1.35 9.64 7.89
N VAL A 131 1.19 8.76 6.93
CA VAL A 131 1.78 7.42 6.95
C VAL A 131 2.96 7.40 5.99
N ASP A 132 4.11 6.95 6.46
CA ASP A 132 5.28 6.68 5.64
C ASP A 132 5.48 5.18 5.43
N LEU A 133 5.86 4.81 4.22
CA LEU A 133 6.16 3.43 3.83
C LEU A 133 7.42 3.40 2.96
N SER A 134 8.47 2.77 3.46
CA SER A 134 9.69 2.49 2.68
C SER A 134 9.64 1.08 2.09
N ILE A 135 9.97 0.97 0.81
CA ILE A 135 10.04 -0.28 0.06
C ILE A 135 11.41 -0.36 -0.62
N MET A 136 12.15 -1.42 -0.33
CA MET A 136 13.40 -1.71 -1.01
C MET A 136 13.11 -2.58 -2.25
N LEU A 137 13.50 -2.10 -3.42
CA LEU A 137 13.38 -2.81 -4.68
C LEU A 137 14.78 -3.23 -5.15
N GLU A 138 15.10 -4.48 -4.91
CA GLU A 138 16.39 -5.05 -5.33
C GLU A 138 16.39 -5.31 -6.84
N ARG A 139 17.47 -4.92 -7.48
CA ARG A 139 17.68 -5.16 -8.90
C ARG A 139 17.94 -6.64 -9.14
N ILE A 140 17.19 -7.23 -10.04
CA ILE A 140 17.38 -8.63 -10.46
C ILE A 140 18.50 -8.66 -11.50
N ARG A 141 19.53 -9.43 -11.22
CA ARG A 141 20.64 -9.68 -12.16
C ARG A 141 20.28 -10.81 -13.10
#